data_99cefac5abdde40d0ed16b503295a317
#
_entry.id   99cefac5abdde40d0ed16b503295a317
#
_cell.length_a   1.000
_cell.length_b   1.000
_cell.length_c   1.000
_cell.angle_alpha   90.00
_cell.angle_beta   90.00
_cell.angle_gamma   90.00
#
_symmetry.space_group_name_H-M   'P 1'
#
loop_
_entity.id
_entity.type
_entity.pdbx_description
1 polymer ?
#
loop_
_entity_poly.entity_id
_entity_poly.type
_entity_poly.pdbx_seq_one_letter_code
_entity_poly.pdbx_strand_id
1 'polypeptide(L)'
;AQCTDERVNKVTAVLFKNYDTPEKMITLTQEELEKYIFSCGFYHNKSAHILSASRDIIEKFGGEVPDSLEKLRTLAGVGRKTANVVYAVAFGGNAIAVDTHVFRVSNRLGIAEGKTPEKVEDGLREAIPEELWSKAHHYLIYHGRRVCHSQKPDCINCTLKDYCKYFNNK
;
A
#
# COMPACT_ATOMS: atom_id res chain seq x y z
N ALA A 1 -1.68 -1.08 7.29
CA ALA A 1 -3.06 -1.30 6.84
C ALA A 1 -4.05 -0.64 7.81
N GLN A 2 -5.08 0.03 7.30
CA GLN A 2 -6.13 0.70 8.09
C GLN A 2 -5.61 1.68 9.15
N CYS A 3 -4.56 2.41 8.82
CA CYS A 3 -3.97 3.45 9.63
C CYS A 3 -3.50 4.58 8.71
N THR A 4 -3.59 5.84 9.18
CA THR A 4 -3.12 6.98 8.39
C THR A 4 -1.60 7.06 8.38
N ASP A 5 -1.03 7.59 7.30
CA ASP A 5 0.43 7.76 7.17
C ASP A 5 0.99 8.60 8.33
N GLU A 6 0.29 9.66 8.72
CA GLU A 6 0.68 10.51 9.87
C GLU A 6 0.79 9.70 11.17
N ARG A 7 -0.18 8.83 11.44
CA ARG A 7 -0.17 7.99 12.66
C ARG A 7 0.97 6.99 12.61
N VAL A 8 1.16 6.33 11.48
CA VAL A 8 2.27 5.37 11.29
C VAL A 8 3.61 6.07 11.51
N ASN A 9 3.83 7.22 10.89
CA ASN A 9 5.08 7.97 11.02
C ASN A 9 5.38 8.39 12.46
N LYS A 10 4.37 8.81 13.23
CA LYS A 10 4.54 9.14 14.66
C LYS A 10 4.95 7.92 15.49
N VAL A 11 4.33 6.77 15.23
CA VAL A 11 4.62 5.53 15.96
C VAL A 11 5.99 4.98 15.58
N THR A 12 6.30 4.88 14.30
CA THR A 12 7.57 4.34 13.82
C THR A 12 8.76 5.21 14.16
N ALA A 13 8.58 6.54 14.25
CA ALA A 13 9.62 7.45 14.72
C ALA A 13 10.09 7.14 16.15
N VAL A 14 9.23 6.58 16.99
CA VAL A 14 9.59 6.14 18.35
C VAL A 14 10.11 4.71 18.35
N LEU A 15 9.41 3.79 17.70
CA LEU A 15 9.74 2.37 17.66
C LEU A 15 11.12 2.13 17.04
N PHE A 16 11.39 2.73 15.88
CA PHE A 16 12.62 2.50 15.12
C PHE A 16 13.88 3.19 15.69
N LYS A 17 13.75 3.98 16.78
CA LYS A 17 14.95 4.43 17.50
C LYS A 17 15.77 3.30 18.08
N ASN A 18 15.09 2.22 18.51
CA ASN A 18 15.73 1.10 19.19
C ASN A 18 15.53 -0.23 18.45
N TYR A 19 14.48 -0.36 17.64
CA TYR A 19 14.04 -1.59 17.00
C TYR A 19 13.91 -1.41 15.48
N ASP A 20 14.99 -0.95 14.84
CA ASP A 20 15.05 -0.59 13.42
C ASP A 20 15.49 -1.73 12.49
N THR A 21 15.85 -2.90 13.06
CA THR A 21 16.19 -4.10 12.31
C THR A 21 15.32 -5.30 12.72
N PRO A 22 15.18 -6.32 11.87
CA PRO A 22 14.45 -7.53 12.21
C PRO A 22 14.96 -8.20 13.49
N GLU A 23 16.27 -8.27 13.69
CA GLU A 23 16.91 -8.88 14.87
C GLU A 23 16.54 -8.13 16.15
N LYS A 24 16.57 -6.80 16.11
CA LYS A 24 16.15 -5.99 17.25
C LYS A 24 14.64 -6.09 17.48
N MET A 25 13.85 -6.14 16.41
CA MET A 25 12.39 -6.23 16.52
C MET A 25 11.95 -7.50 17.24
N ILE A 26 12.56 -8.64 16.95
CA ILE A 26 12.22 -9.93 17.60
C ILE A 26 12.66 -10.04 19.06
N THR A 27 13.42 -9.09 19.60
CA THR A 27 13.73 -9.04 21.04
C THR A 27 12.55 -8.57 21.87
N LEU A 28 11.55 -7.92 21.23
CA LEU A 28 10.30 -7.53 21.88
C LEU A 28 9.37 -8.73 22.02
N THR A 29 8.68 -8.80 23.16
CA THR A 29 7.47 -9.62 23.28
C THR A 29 6.33 -8.96 22.49
N GLN A 30 5.26 -9.72 22.24
CA GLN A 30 4.09 -9.17 21.56
C GLN A 30 3.48 -8.02 22.36
N GLU A 31 3.35 -8.18 23.69
CA GLU A 31 2.79 -7.18 24.59
C GLU A 31 3.63 -5.90 24.64
N GLU A 32 4.95 -6.01 24.55
CA GLU A 32 5.83 -4.85 24.49
C GLU A 32 5.67 -4.10 23.17
N LEU A 33 5.64 -4.80 22.03
CA LEU A 33 5.41 -4.18 20.73
C LEU A 33 4.03 -3.53 20.64
N GLU A 34 3.00 -4.14 21.23
CA GLU A 34 1.65 -3.58 21.30
C GLU A 34 1.62 -2.22 21.99
N LYS A 35 2.42 -2.01 23.03
CA LYS A 35 2.52 -0.71 23.71
C LYS A 35 3.01 0.41 22.79
N TYR A 36 3.86 0.10 21.82
CA TYR A 36 4.29 1.08 20.82
C TYR A 36 3.22 1.36 19.77
N ILE A 37 2.49 0.33 19.32
CA ILE A 37 1.60 0.43 18.17
C ILE A 37 0.11 0.45 18.52
N PHE A 38 -0.27 0.52 19.81
CA PHE A 38 -1.68 0.45 20.27
C PHE A 38 -2.60 1.47 19.59
N SER A 39 -2.06 2.64 19.21
CA SER A 39 -2.82 3.68 18.51
C SER A 39 -3.07 3.37 17.02
N CYS A 40 -2.47 2.29 16.48
CA CYS A 40 -2.75 1.78 15.16
C CYS A 40 -3.86 0.74 15.24
N GLY A 41 -4.98 0.93 14.57
CA GLY A 41 -6.09 -0.04 14.60
C GLY A 41 -5.62 -1.47 14.31
N PHE A 42 -6.26 -2.46 14.94
CA PHE A 42 -5.90 -3.89 14.85
C PHE A 42 -4.47 -4.21 15.32
N TYR A 43 -4.00 -3.52 16.33
CA TYR A 43 -2.62 -3.60 16.79
C TYR A 43 -2.22 -5.00 17.29
N HIS A 44 -3.12 -5.79 17.85
CA HIS A 44 -2.86 -7.17 18.25
C HIS A 44 -2.43 -8.05 17.06
N ASN A 45 -3.20 -8.01 15.96
CA ASN A 45 -2.84 -8.77 14.76
C ASN A 45 -1.58 -8.20 14.09
N LYS A 46 -1.40 -6.86 14.14
CA LYS A 46 -0.22 -6.22 13.57
C LYS A 46 1.05 -6.60 14.32
N SER A 47 1.03 -6.60 15.66
CA SER A 47 2.19 -7.00 16.46
C SER A 47 2.60 -8.44 16.16
N ALA A 48 1.64 -9.36 16.13
CA ALA A 48 1.90 -10.75 15.77
C ALA A 48 2.50 -10.88 14.37
N HIS A 49 1.94 -10.18 13.37
CA HIS A 49 2.45 -10.20 12.00
C HIS A 49 3.84 -9.57 11.88
N ILE A 50 4.11 -8.45 12.57
CA ILE A 50 5.44 -7.80 12.55
C ILE A 50 6.49 -8.75 13.12
N LEU A 51 6.25 -9.37 14.28
CA LEU A 51 7.20 -10.30 14.87
C LEU A 51 7.40 -11.55 14.01
N SER A 52 6.32 -12.10 13.44
CA SER A 52 6.41 -13.25 12.53
C SER A 52 7.18 -12.90 11.26
N ALA A 53 6.86 -11.78 10.61
CA ALA A 53 7.58 -11.34 9.42
C ALA A 53 9.06 -11.07 9.70
N SER A 54 9.39 -10.49 10.86
CA SER A 54 10.80 -10.25 11.24
C SER A 54 11.56 -11.55 11.44
N ARG A 55 10.95 -12.59 12.05
CA ARG A 55 11.55 -13.94 12.14
C ARG A 55 11.75 -14.55 10.76
N ASP A 56 10.73 -14.50 9.91
CA ASP A 56 10.83 -15.01 8.54
C ASP A 56 11.93 -14.33 7.73
N ILE A 57 12.12 -13.02 7.89
CA ILE A 57 13.20 -12.27 7.24
C ILE A 57 14.56 -12.80 7.71
N ILE A 58 14.75 -13.04 8.99
CA ILE A 58 16.00 -13.57 9.51
C ILE A 58 16.24 -15.02 9.06
N GLU A 59 15.25 -15.89 9.26
CA GLU A 59 15.39 -17.32 9.07
C GLU A 59 15.43 -17.75 7.59
N LYS A 60 14.59 -17.10 6.75
CA LYS A 60 14.41 -17.50 5.35
C LYS A 60 15.20 -16.63 4.37
N PHE A 61 15.51 -15.39 4.77
CA PHE A 61 16.11 -14.39 3.88
C PHE A 61 17.40 -13.76 4.44
N GLY A 62 17.99 -14.38 5.49
CA GLY A 62 19.31 -13.98 6.02
C GLY A 62 19.35 -12.57 6.62
N GLY A 63 18.22 -12.04 7.11
CA GLY A 63 18.12 -10.71 7.69
C GLY A 63 17.78 -9.59 6.67
N GLU A 64 17.75 -9.92 5.39
CA GLU A 64 17.46 -8.96 4.32
C GLU A 64 16.01 -9.06 3.86
N VAL A 65 15.36 -7.91 3.63
CA VAL A 65 14.01 -7.90 3.08
C VAL A 65 14.05 -8.42 1.64
N PRO A 66 13.23 -9.44 1.29
CA PRO A 66 13.28 -10.01 -0.05
C PRO A 66 12.82 -9.02 -1.12
N ASP A 67 13.49 -9.04 -2.27
CA ASP A 67 13.37 -8.10 -3.38
C ASP A 67 12.43 -8.57 -4.50
N SER A 68 11.58 -9.57 -4.25
CA SER A 68 10.60 -10.05 -5.23
C SER A 68 9.19 -10.09 -4.67
N LEU A 69 8.19 -9.84 -5.52
CA LEU A 69 6.76 -9.84 -5.15
C LEU A 69 6.33 -11.19 -4.57
N GLU A 70 6.83 -12.28 -5.13
CA GLU A 70 6.53 -13.63 -4.68
C GLU A 70 7.02 -13.85 -3.25
N LYS A 71 8.30 -13.59 -2.99
CA LYS A 71 8.92 -13.75 -1.67
C LYS A 71 8.31 -12.80 -0.64
N LEU A 72 8.07 -11.52 -1.00
CA LEU A 72 7.41 -10.56 -0.12
C LEU A 72 6.03 -11.05 0.37
N ARG A 73 5.27 -11.72 -0.50
CA ARG A 73 3.95 -12.25 -0.17
C ARG A 73 3.98 -13.48 0.76
N THR A 74 5.13 -14.08 0.98
CA THR A 74 5.28 -15.17 1.97
C THR A 74 5.38 -14.65 3.40
N LEU A 75 5.68 -13.36 3.57
CA LEU A 75 5.80 -12.75 4.90
C LEU A 75 4.43 -12.54 5.55
N ALA A 76 4.36 -12.77 6.85
CA ALA A 76 3.12 -12.61 7.62
C ALA A 76 2.59 -11.17 7.52
N GLY A 77 1.28 -11.02 7.23
CA GLY A 77 0.63 -9.73 7.10
C GLY A 77 0.94 -8.97 5.79
N VAL A 78 1.74 -9.55 4.89
CA VAL A 78 2.07 -8.96 3.58
C VAL A 78 1.17 -9.53 2.50
N GLY A 79 0.08 -8.82 2.21
CA GLY A 79 -0.79 -9.11 1.08
C GLY A 79 -0.28 -8.50 -0.24
N ARG A 80 -1.00 -8.78 -1.35
CA ARG A 80 -0.68 -8.29 -2.71
C ARG A 80 -0.39 -6.79 -2.74
N LYS A 81 -1.27 -5.96 -2.13
CA LYS A 81 -1.08 -4.51 -2.07
C LYS A 81 0.24 -4.12 -1.38
N THR A 82 0.51 -4.69 -0.20
CA THR A 82 1.72 -4.35 0.57
C THR A 82 2.98 -4.77 -0.19
N ALA A 83 2.98 -5.98 -0.78
CA ALA A 83 4.09 -6.45 -1.59
C ALA A 83 4.36 -5.51 -2.78
N ASN A 84 3.32 -5.10 -3.51
CA ASN A 84 3.45 -4.17 -4.64
C ASN A 84 4.04 -2.82 -4.20
N VAL A 85 3.58 -2.26 -3.07
CA VAL A 85 4.11 -0.99 -2.54
C VAL A 85 5.57 -1.13 -2.13
N VAL A 86 5.93 -2.17 -1.38
CA VAL A 86 7.32 -2.39 -0.95
C VAL A 86 8.22 -2.60 -2.15
N TYR A 87 7.83 -3.44 -3.11
CA TYR A 87 8.60 -3.71 -4.32
C TYR A 87 8.83 -2.45 -5.15
N ALA A 88 7.79 -1.63 -5.34
CA ALA A 88 7.91 -0.39 -6.12
C ALA A 88 8.73 0.68 -5.40
N VAL A 89 8.55 0.86 -4.07
CA VAL A 89 9.14 1.99 -3.34
C VAL A 89 10.54 1.68 -2.82
N ALA A 90 10.75 0.47 -2.27
CA ALA A 90 12.02 0.11 -1.68
C ALA A 90 13.02 -0.45 -2.70
N PHE A 91 12.53 -1.14 -3.74
CA PHE A 91 13.39 -1.82 -4.72
C PHE A 91 13.32 -1.19 -6.12
N GLY A 92 12.51 -0.15 -6.32
CA GLY A 92 12.36 0.50 -7.63
C GLY A 92 11.71 -0.38 -8.70
N GLY A 93 11.04 -1.46 -8.28
CA GLY A 93 10.41 -2.40 -9.18
C GLY A 93 9.13 -1.87 -9.82
N ASN A 94 8.78 -2.43 -10.97
CA ASN A 94 7.55 -2.05 -11.66
C ASN A 94 6.36 -2.78 -11.03
N ALA A 95 5.60 -2.08 -10.20
CA ALA A 95 4.37 -2.58 -9.59
C ALA A 95 3.35 -1.46 -9.41
N ILE A 96 2.08 -1.82 -9.54
CA ILE A 96 0.97 -0.92 -9.27
C ILE A 96 0.11 -1.49 -8.15
N ALA A 97 -0.03 -0.76 -7.06
CA ALA A 97 -0.86 -1.18 -5.93
C ALA A 97 -2.24 -0.53 -6.04
N VAL A 98 -3.30 -1.27 -5.83
CA VAL A 98 -4.65 -0.74 -5.85
C VAL A 98 -5.16 -0.53 -4.43
N ASP A 99 -5.15 0.73 -4.00
CA ASP A 99 -5.82 1.17 -2.78
C ASP A 99 -7.23 1.69 -3.07
N THR A 100 -7.91 2.21 -2.07
CA THR A 100 -9.26 2.76 -2.22
C THR A 100 -9.31 3.99 -3.16
N HIS A 101 -8.24 4.76 -3.27
CA HIS A 101 -8.14 5.89 -4.19
C HIS A 101 -7.94 5.40 -5.63
N VAL A 102 -6.94 4.57 -5.83
CA VAL A 102 -6.65 3.97 -7.14
C VAL A 102 -7.87 3.22 -7.67
N PHE A 103 -8.48 2.36 -6.84
CA PHE A 103 -9.69 1.63 -7.19
C PHE A 103 -10.81 2.53 -7.67
N ARG A 104 -11.13 3.58 -6.89
CA ARG A 104 -12.20 4.51 -7.21
C ARG A 104 -11.91 5.33 -8.48
N VAL A 105 -10.71 5.87 -8.56
CA VAL A 105 -10.32 6.74 -9.68
C VAL A 105 -10.29 5.97 -10.99
N SER A 106 -9.69 4.78 -11.00
CA SER A 106 -9.60 3.93 -12.19
C SER A 106 -10.96 3.54 -12.73
N ASN A 107 -11.87 3.11 -11.84
CA ASN A 107 -13.25 2.78 -12.22
C ASN A 107 -14.01 4.01 -12.73
N ARG A 108 -13.85 5.19 -12.11
CA ARG A 108 -14.54 6.42 -12.53
C ARG A 108 -14.01 6.97 -13.84
N LEU A 109 -12.71 6.94 -14.04
CA LEU A 109 -12.11 7.34 -15.32
C LEU A 109 -12.44 6.36 -16.44
N GLY A 110 -12.62 5.07 -16.12
CA GLY A 110 -12.81 4.01 -17.11
C GLY A 110 -11.51 3.46 -17.66
N ILE A 111 -10.34 3.75 -17.03
CA ILE A 111 -9.04 3.21 -17.46
C ILE A 111 -8.98 1.71 -17.18
N ALA A 112 -9.46 1.31 -16.00
CA ALA A 112 -9.56 -0.09 -15.59
C ALA A 112 -10.79 -0.26 -14.71
N GLU A 113 -11.71 -1.09 -15.15
CA GLU A 113 -12.97 -1.35 -14.46
C GLU A 113 -12.97 -2.71 -13.82
N GLY A 114 -13.36 -2.79 -12.56
CA GLY A 114 -13.45 -4.04 -11.84
C GLY A 114 -14.20 -3.92 -10.52
N LYS A 115 -14.77 -5.03 -10.08
CA LYS A 115 -15.49 -5.12 -8.79
C LYS A 115 -14.55 -5.39 -7.61
N THR A 116 -13.31 -5.80 -7.88
CA THR A 116 -12.30 -6.07 -6.85
C THR A 116 -10.99 -5.34 -7.18
N PRO A 117 -10.17 -5.04 -6.16
CA PRO A 117 -8.86 -4.40 -6.37
C PRO A 117 -7.96 -5.18 -7.34
N GLU A 118 -8.00 -6.52 -7.30
CA GLU A 118 -7.20 -7.38 -8.16
C GLU A 118 -7.57 -7.20 -9.63
N LYS A 119 -8.88 -7.17 -9.95
CA LYS A 119 -9.35 -6.94 -11.33
C LYS A 119 -8.97 -5.55 -11.84
N VAL A 120 -9.03 -4.53 -10.98
CA VAL A 120 -8.58 -3.18 -11.34
C VAL A 120 -7.06 -3.15 -11.52
N GLU A 121 -6.29 -3.86 -10.70
CA GLU A 121 -4.84 -3.97 -10.88
C GLU A 121 -4.49 -4.62 -12.22
N ASP A 122 -5.14 -5.75 -12.55
CA ASP A 122 -4.90 -6.44 -13.80
C ASP A 122 -5.25 -5.53 -15.00
N GLY A 123 -6.39 -4.85 -14.99
CA GLY A 123 -6.76 -3.89 -16.03
C GLY A 123 -5.83 -2.69 -16.14
N LEU A 124 -5.30 -2.17 -15.02
CA LEU A 124 -4.31 -1.10 -15.05
C LEU A 124 -2.98 -1.57 -15.65
N ARG A 125 -2.58 -2.82 -15.39
CA ARG A 125 -1.36 -3.40 -15.96
C ARG A 125 -1.48 -3.62 -17.47
N GLU A 126 -2.68 -3.90 -17.98
CA GLU A 126 -2.96 -3.99 -19.40
C GLU A 126 -3.00 -2.61 -20.08
N ALA A 127 -3.58 -1.61 -19.41
CA ALA A 127 -3.81 -0.29 -19.98
C ALA A 127 -2.59 0.65 -19.92
N ILE A 128 -1.64 0.40 -19.02
CA ILE A 128 -0.51 1.28 -18.74
C ILE A 128 0.80 0.54 -19.01
N PRO A 129 1.77 1.16 -19.74
CA PRO A 129 3.11 0.58 -19.91
C PRO A 129 3.76 0.28 -18.55
N GLU A 130 4.46 -0.86 -18.46
CA GLU A 130 5.00 -1.39 -17.21
C GLU A 130 5.92 -0.39 -16.49
N GLU A 131 6.77 0.31 -17.21
CA GLU A 131 7.70 1.30 -16.70
C GLU A 131 7.01 2.53 -16.07
N LEU A 132 5.70 2.68 -16.32
CA LEU A 132 4.89 3.78 -15.75
C LEU A 132 4.04 3.35 -14.56
N TRP A 133 3.98 2.07 -14.19
CA TRP A 133 3.09 1.58 -13.14
C TRP A 133 3.29 2.29 -11.79
N SER A 134 4.52 2.44 -11.33
CA SER A 134 4.80 3.13 -10.07
C SER A 134 4.38 4.61 -10.11
N LYS A 135 4.64 5.31 -11.22
CA LYS A 135 4.20 6.70 -11.41
C LYS A 135 2.68 6.81 -11.46
N ALA A 136 2.03 5.95 -12.22
CA ALA A 136 0.57 5.93 -12.37
C ALA A 136 -0.12 5.69 -11.01
N HIS A 137 0.40 4.77 -10.20
CA HIS A 137 -0.07 4.54 -8.84
C HIS A 137 -0.12 5.85 -8.03
N HIS A 138 0.98 6.59 -8.01
CA HIS A 138 1.05 7.86 -7.25
C HIS A 138 0.11 8.93 -7.84
N TYR A 139 0.04 9.06 -9.16
CA TYR A 139 -0.87 10.04 -9.80
C TYR A 139 -2.33 9.73 -9.50
N LEU A 140 -2.74 8.48 -9.56
CA LEU A 140 -4.11 8.07 -9.22
C LEU A 140 -4.44 8.33 -7.74
N ILE A 141 -3.50 8.07 -6.82
CA ILE A 141 -3.68 8.40 -5.40
C ILE A 141 -3.84 9.91 -5.22
N TYR A 142 -2.92 10.71 -5.76
CA TYR A 142 -2.98 12.18 -5.60
C TYR A 142 -4.25 12.77 -6.22
N HIS A 143 -4.63 12.31 -7.39
CA HIS A 143 -5.89 12.73 -8.02
C HIS A 143 -7.09 12.35 -7.16
N GLY A 144 -7.10 11.14 -6.60
CA GLY A 144 -8.15 10.67 -5.71
C GLY A 144 -8.24 11.42 -4.38
N ARG A 145 -7.10 11.89 -3.86
CA ARG A 145 -7.03 12.67 -2.63
C ARG A 145 -7.42 14.14 -2.83
N ARG A 146 -7.08 14.74 -3.97
CA ARG A 146 -7.17 16.18 -4.19
C ARG A 146 -8.37 16.63 -5.03
N VAL A 147 -8.84 15.79 -5.94
CA VAL A 147 -9.87 16.15 -6.93
C VAL A 147 -11.02 15.15 -6.92
N CYS A 148 -10.73 13.88 -7.21
CA CYS A 148 -11.75 12.85 -7.34
C CYS A 148 -12.10 12.24 -5.98
N HIS A 149 -12.65 13.04 -5.06
CA HIS A 149 -13.06 12.59 -3.73
C HIS A 149 -14.14 11.50 -3.80
N SER A 150 -14.27 10.68 -2.73
CA SER A 150 -15.30 9.64 -2.65
C SER A 150 -16.70 10.26 -2.66
N GLN A 151 -16.89 11.30 -1.87
CA GLN A 151 -18.09 12.12 -1.84
C GLN A 151 -17.78 13.49 -2.46
N LYS A 152 -18.72 14.03 -3.24
CA LYS A 152 -18.63 15.37 -3.88
C LYS A 152 -17.28 15.60 -4.61
N PRO A 153 -16.94 14.77 -5.62
CA PRO A 153 -15.74 14.98 -6.41
C PRO A 153 -15.83 16.33 -7.15
N ASP A 154 -14.70 17.04 -7.24
CA ASP A 154 -14.61 18.32 -7.97
C ASP A 154 -14.47 18.07 -9.48
N CYS A 155 -15.55 17.58 -10.08
CA CYS A 155 -15.57 17.24 -11.50
C CYS A 155 -15.50 18.48 -12.41
N ILE A 156 -16.03 19.63 -11.98
CA ILE A 156 -16.09 20.84 -12.79
C ILE A 156 -14.67 21.36 -13.09
N ASN A 157 -13.81 21.35 -12.06
CA ASN A 157 -12.42 21.81 -12.17
C ASN A 157 -11.43 20.67 -12.50
N CYS A 158 -11.94 19.45 -12.72
CA CYS A 158 -11.08 18.30 -13.01
C CYS A 158 -10.49 18.39 -14.43
N THR A 159 -9.17 18.35 -14.52
CA THR A 159 -8.45 18.38 -15.81
C THR A 159 -8.68 17.13 -16.67
N LEU A 160 -9.20 16.06 -16.09
CA LEU A 160 -9.48 14.79 -16.76
C LEU A 160 -10.96 14.62 -17.12
N LYS A 161 -11.81 15.63 -16.93
CA LYS A 161 -13.26 15.52 -17.09
C LYS A 161 -13.68 15.05 -18.48
N ASP A 162 -13.01 15.55 -19.52
CA ASP A 162 -13.36 15.25 -20.91
C ASP A 162 -13.08 13.77 -21.30
N TYR A 163 -12.19 13.11 -20.56
CA TYR A 163 -11.86 11.70 -20.71
C TYR A 163 -12.54 10.79 -19.66
N CYS A 164 -13.31 11.39 -18.74
CA CYS A 164 -13.83 10.68 -17.58
C CYS A 164 -15.18 10.03 -17.86
N LYS A 165 -15.24 8.69 -17.85
CA LYS A 165 -16.48 7.93 -18.04
C LYS A 165 -17.56 8.32 -17.03
N TYR A 166 -17.21 8.52 -15.76
CA TYR A 166 -18.16 8.90 -14.70
C TYR A 166 -18.75 10.29 -14.92
N PHE A 167 -17.99 11.24 -15.46
CA PHE A 167 -18.47 12.59 -15.74
C PHE A 167 -19.37 12.61 -16.98
N ASN A 168 -18.98 11.91 -18.03
CA ASN A 168 -19.69 11.88 -19.31
C ASN A 168 -20.97 11.03 -19.30
N ASN A 169 -21.13 10.14 -18.29
CA ASN A 169 -22.32 9.32 -18.11
C ASN A 169 -23.25 9.86 -17.00
N LYS A 170 -23.09 11.10 -16.54
CA LYS A 170 -24.01 11.82 -15.67
C LYS A 170 -25.07 12.53 -16.48
#